data_a23dcea5b0f57013a23e98a0e386eb82
#
_entry.id   a23dcea5b0f57013a23e98a0e386eb82
#
_cell.length_a   1.000
_cell.length_b   1.000
_cell.length_c   1.000
_cell.angle_alpha   90.00
_cell.angle_beta   90.00
_cell.angle_gamma   90.00
#
_symmetry.space_group_name_H-M   'P 1'
#
loop_
_entity.id
_entity.type
_entity.pdbx_description
1 polymer ?
#
loop_
_entity_poly.entity_id
_entity_poly.type
_entity_poly.pdbx_seq_one_letter_code
_entity_poly.pdbx_strand_id
1 'polypeptide(L)'
;MTETASADVPTVRLVDHDGAVVGDVDVGLADDDLRELLRLMIRCRRLDRECWALQRQGELTVYPPFEGQEAAQVGSAFALGREDFVFPSFRELAAAIVRGVDVVEYLQYHRGTWHGGPYDPIASRFAPICVPVATQIVHAVGWAMGAKLDGIAACSLAYFGEGSASDGELHEAANVAGVFRAPVVLFCQNNGWAI
;
A
#
# COMPACT_ATOMS: atom_id res chain seq x y z
N MET A 1 -9.81 6.46 36.77
CA MET A 1 -9.13 6.21 35.47
C MET A 1 -9.24 4.72 35.23
N THR A 2 -10.21 4.32 34.41
CA THR A 2 -10.39 2.92 34.01
C THR A 2 -9.32 2.62 32.97
N GLU A 3 -8.41 1.70 33.29
CA GLU A 3 -7.52 1.07 32.30
C GLU A 3 -8.40 0.52 31.17
N THR A 4 -8.34 1.15 30.02
CA THR A 4 -8.84 0.54 28.79
C THR A 4 -7.94 -0.66 28.52
N ALA A 5 -8.44 -1.85 28.79
CA ALA A 5 -7.80 -3.08 28.35
C ALA A 5 -7.53 -2.96 26.84
N SER A 6 -6.28 -2.82 26.45
CA SER A 6 -5.87 -2.98 25.07
C SER A 6 -6.28 -4.41 24.69
N ALA A 7 -7.21 -4.53 23.75
CA ALA A 7 -7.50 -5.83 23.20
C ALA A 7 -6.20 -6.35 22.61
N ASP A 8 -5.68 -7.44 23.18
CA ASP A 8 -4.47 -8.09 22.69
C ASP A 8 -4.79 -8.65 21.30
N VAL A 9 -4.48 -7.85 20.26
CA VAL A 9 -4.63 -8.33 18.89
C VAL A 9 -3.50 -9.29 18.62
N PRO A 10 -3.79 -10.57 18.36
CA PRO A 10 -2.75 -11.57 18.20
C PRO A 10 -1.85 -11.21 17.00
N THR A 11 -0.55 -11.24 17.21
CA THR A 11 0.40 -11.11 16.12
C THR A 11 0.39 -12.36 15.26
N VAL A 12 0.04 -12.22 13.98
CA VAL A 12 0.16 -13.30 13.01
C VAL A 12 1.57 -13.28 12.45
N ARG A 13 2.31 -14.39 12.63
CA ARG A 13 3.68 -14.54 12.13
C ARG A 13 3.83 -15.90 11.48
N LEU A 14 4.27 -15.92 10.22
CA LEU A 14 4.51 -17.16 9.48
C LEU A 14 6.00 -17.50 9.37
N VAL A 15 6.85 -16.48 9.47
CA VAL A 15 8.31 -16.61 9.42
C VAL A 15 8.89 -15.81 10.58
N ASP A 16 9.80 -16.38 11.32
CA ASP A 16 10.48 -15.70 12.42
C ASP A 16 11.64 -14.80 11.91
N HIS A 17 12.36 -14.17 12.84
CA HIS A 17 13.47 -13.27 12.54
C HIS A 17 14.71 -14.01 11.97
N ASP A 18 14.82 -15.30 12.17
CA ASP A 18 15.88 -16.16 11.63
C ASP A 18 15.50 -16.81 10.29
N GLY A 19 14.29 -16.53 9.80
CA GLY A 19 13.77 -17.08 8.55
C GLY A 19 13.15 -18.47 8.66
N ALA A 20 12.97 -18.99 9.88
CA ALA A 20 12.31 -20.26 10.09
C ALA A 20 10.78 -20.10 10.01
N VAL A 21 10.12 -21.07 9.39
CA VAL A 21 8.65 -21.11 9.32
C VAL A 21 8.08 -21.39 10.70
N VAL A 22 7.15 -20.54 11.16
CA VAL A 22 6.46 -20.67 12.44
C VAL A 22 4.96 -20.89 12.19
N GLY A 23 4.43 -21.96 12.72
CA GLY A 23 3.03 -22.33 12.58
C GLY A 23 2.71 -23.16 11.33
N ASP A 24 1.48 -23.68 11.28
CA ASP A 24 0.98 -24.55 10.20
C ASP A 24 0.04 -23.80 9.24
N VAL A 25 0.32 -22.52 8.95
CA VAL A 25 -0.54 -21.77 8.06
C VAL A 25 -0.10 -22.02 6.62
N ASP A 26 -0.90 -22.77 5.89
CA ASP A 26 -0.77 -22.86 4.44
C ASP A 26 -1.25 -21.54 3.82
N VAL A 27 -0.34 -20.82 3.18
CA VAL A 27 -0.66 -19.57 2.48
C VAL A 27 -1.30 -19.80 1.11
N GLY A 28 -1.42 -21.05 0.66
CA GLY A 28 -2.04 -21.41 -0.61
C GLY A 28 -1.29 -20.91 -1.85
N LEU A 29 -0.01 -20.56 -1.71
CA LEU A 29 0.83 -20.09 -2.82
C LEU A 29 1.70 -21.23 -3.37
N ALA A 30 1.81 -21.31 -4.69
CA ALA A 30 2.75 -22.21 -5.33
C ALA A 30 4.21 -21.73 -5.15
N ASP A 31 5.16 -22.65 -5.25
CA ASP A 31 6.59 -22.32 -5.20
C ASP A 31 7.02 -21.25 -6.22
N ASP A 32 6.41 -21.25 -7.40
CA ASP A 32 6.72 -20.26 -8.43
C ASP A 32 6.20 -18.86 -8.06
N ASP A 33 5.04 -18.76 -7.39
CA ASP A 33 4.53 -17.50 -6.84
C ASP A 33 5.47 -16.96 -5.76
N LEU A 34 5.94 -17.82 -4.86
CA LEU A 34 6.89 -17.44 -3.81
C LEU A 34 8.22 -16.95 -4.40
N ARG A 35 8.72 -17.61 -5.44
CA ARG A 35 9.93 -17.17 -6.15
C ARG A 35 9.73 -15.83 -6.85
N GLU A 36 8.57 -15.60 -7.46
CA GLU A 36 8.27 -14.33 -8.13
C GLU A 36 8.11 -13.20 -7.10
N LEU A 37 7.43 -13.42 -5.99
CA LEU A 37 7.33 -12.46 -4.88
C LEU A 37 8.72 -12.08 -4.35
N LEU A 38 9.61 -13.05 -4.15
CA LEU A 38 10.98 -12.79 -3.73
C LEU A 38 11.76 -11.97 -4.76
N ARG A 39 11.64 -12.30 -6.06
CA ARG A 39 12.28 -11.52 -7.14
C ARG A 39 11.79 -10.08 -7.16
N LEU A 40 10.49 -9.88 -7.02
CA LEU A 40 9.88 -8.54 -6.94
C LEU A 40 10.43 -7.76 -5.75
N MET A 41 10.50 -8.36 -4.56
CA MET A 41 11.06 -7.69 -3.38
C MET A 41 12.54 -7.30 -3.58
N ILE A 42 13.35 -8.19 -4.17
CA ILE A 42 14.77 -7.90 -4.46
C ILE A 42 14.90 -6.76 -5.48
N ARG A 43 14.11 -6.79 -6.55
CA ARG A 43 14.08 -5.73 -7.56
C ARG A 43 13.64 -4.39 -6.96
N CYS A 44 12.59 -4.40 -6.16
CA CYS A 44 12.07 -3.22 -5.48
C CYS A 44 13.12 -2.62 -4.53
N ARG A 45 13.81 -3.45 -3.73
CA ARG A 45 14.91 -3.02 -2.86
C ARG A 45 16.04 -2.35 -3.67
N ARG A 46 16.43 -2.95 -4.78
CA ARG A 46 17.46 -2.39 -5.64
C ARG A 46 17.03 -1.05 -6.24
N LEU A 47 15.81 -0.99 -6.75
CA LEU A 47 15.25 0.22 -7.33
C LEU A 47 15.15 1.34 -6.28
N ASP A 48 14.67 1.05 -5.09
CA ASP A 48 14.55 2.01 -3.99
C ASP A 48 15.90 2.68 -3.69
N ARG A 49 16.97 1.90 -3.61
CA ARG A 49 18.33 2.41 -3.40
C ARG A 49 18.82 3.30 -4.55
N GLU A 50 18.51 2.95 -5.80
CA GLU A 50 18.83 3.79 -6.96
C GLU A 50 18.03 5.11 -6.94
N CYS A 51 16.74 5.05 -6.61
CA CYS A 51 15.90 6.24 -6.47
C CYS A 51 16.41 7.16 -5.34
N TRP A 52 16.85 6.59 -4.23
CA TRP A 52 17.48 7.34 -3.15
C TRP A 52 18.78 8.03 -3.63
N ALA A 53 19.60 7.34 -4.43
CA ALA A 53 20.80 7.91 -5.02
C ALA A 53 20.47 9.06 -5.98
N LEU A 54 19.45 8.89 -6.84
CA LEU A 54 18.97 9.93 -7.76
C LEU A 54 18.43 11.17 -7.02
N GLN A 55 17.72 10.96 -5.91
CA GLN A 55 17.26 12.06 -5.07
C GLN A 55 18.43 12.86 -4.48
N ARG A 56 19.47 12.18 -4.00
CA ARG A 56 20.68 12.85 -3.48
C ARG A 56 21.49 13.58 -4.56
N GLN A 57 21.33 13.22 -5.82
CA GLN A 57 21.92 13.90 -6.98
C GLN A 57 21.04 15.06 -7.48
N GLY A 58 19.84 15.24 -6.93
CA GLY A 58 18.90 16.28 -7.36
C GLY A 58 18.09 15.92 -8.60
N GLU A 59 18.17 14.68 -9.09
CA GLU A 59 17.37 14.20 -10.23
C GLU A 59 15.92 13.92 -9.83
N LEU A 60 15.68 13.54 -8.58
CA LEU A 60 14.37 13.49 -7.96
C LEU A 60 14.26 14.57 -6.88
N THR A 61 13.16 15.31 -6.86
CA THR A 61 12.97 16.42 -5.91
C THR A 61 12.68 15.93 -4.51
N VAL A 62 11.73 15.01 -4.39
CA VAL A 62 11.36 14.34 -3.14
C VAL A 62 11.17 12.86 -3.43
N TYR A 63 11.84 12.01 -2.69
CA TYR A 63 11.66 10.57 -2.78
C TYR A 63 11.65 9.96 -1.39
N PRO A 64 10.52 9.45 -0.89
CA PRO A 64 10.42 8.73 0.36
C PRO A 64 10.81 7.26 0.14
N PRO A 65 11.96 6.81 0.66
CA PRO A 65 12.36 5.41 0.48
C PRO A 65 11.42 4.46 1.21
N PHE A 66 11.30 3.24 0.69
CA PHE A 66 10.46 2.19 1.27
C PHE A 66 11.25 0.94 1.68
N GLU A 67 12.58 1.02 1.73
CA GLU A 67 13.44 -0.08 2.18
C GLU A 67 12.94 -0.65 3.52
N GLY A 68 12.71 -1.95 3.56
CA GLY A 68 12.13 -2.66 4.70
C GLY A 68 10.61 -2.88 4.62
N GLN A 69 9.90 -2.25 3.67
CA GLN A 69 8.45 -2.40 3.48
C GLN A 69 8.09 -3.23 2.23
N GLU A 70 9.08 -3.82 1.55
CA GLU A 70 8.86 -4.54 0.29
C GLU A 70 7.87 -5.68 0.44
N ALA A 71 8.00 -6.49 1.50
CA ALA A 71 7.12 -7.63 1.72
C ALA A 71 5.67 -7.19 1.97
N ALA A 72 5.49 -6.10 2.72
CA ALA A 72 4.16 -5.55 2.98
C ALA A 72 3.49 -5.08 1.69
N GLN A 73 4.21 -4.31 0.85
CA GLN A 73 3.67 -3.76 -0.39
C GLN A 73 3.49 -4.82 -1.48
N VAL A 74 4.51 -5.64 -1.71
CA VAL A 74 4.47 -6.67 -2.75
C VAL A 74 3.41 -7.72 -2.41
N GLY A 75 3.39 -8.22 -1.17
CA GLY A 75 2.46 -9.26 -0.74
C GLY A 75 1.00 -8.80 -0.77
N SER A 76 0.70 -7.62 -0.22
CA SER A 76 -0.67 -7.10 -0.19
C SER A 76 -1.19 -6.75 -1.59
N ALA A 77 -0.35 -6.16 -2.46
CA ALA A 77 -0.75 -5.87 -3.84
C ALA A 77 -0.91 -7.14 -4.69
N PHE A 78 -0.11 -8.18 -4.45
CA PHE A 78 -0.22 -9.49 -5.11
C PHE A 78 -1.51 -10.23 -4.73
N ALA A 79 -1.97 -10.07 -3.51
CA ALA A 79 -3.20 -10.70 -3.03
C ALA A 79 -4.48 -10.12 -3.66
N LEU A 80 -4.40 -8.98 -4.33
CA LEU A 80 -5.55 -8.32 -4.95
C LEU A 80 -5.95 -8.98 -6.25
N GLY A 81 -7.26 -9.06 -6.48
CA GLY A 81 -7.83 -9.42 -7.77
C GLY A 81 -7.60 -8.34 -8.84
N ARG A 82 -7.91 -8.69 -10.08
CA ARG A 82 -7.73 -7.79 -11.23
C ARG A 82 -8.60 -6.53 -11.12
N GLU A 83 -9.81 -6.65 -10.61
CA GLU A 83 -10.77 -5.54 -10.51
C GLU A 83 -10.58 -4.69 -9.26
N ASP A 84 -9.81 -5.17 -8.28
CA ASP A 84 -9.53 -4.41 -7.06
C ASP A 84 -8.70 -3.17 -7.35
N PHE A 85 -8.92 -2.12 -6.57
CA PHE A 85 -8.31 -0.82 -6.81
C PHE A 85 -7.44 -0.37 -5.64
N VAL A 86 -6.22 0.09 -5.93
CA VAL A 86 -5.25 0.54 -4.93
C VAL A 86 -5.27 2.05 -4.81
N PHE A 87 -5.32 2.53 -3.57
CA PHE A 87 -5.19 3.94 -3.21
C PHE A 87 -3.90 4.13 -2.40
N PRO A 88 -2.80 4.54 -3.05
CA PRO A 88 -1.53 4.71 -2.39
C PRO A 88 -1.47 6.02 -1.59
N SER A 89 -0.56 6.08 -0.63
CA SER A 89 -0.03 7.33 -0.13
C SER A 89 1.10 7.83 -1.06
N PHE A 90 2.27 8.08 -0.53
CA PHE A 90 3.42 8.58 -1.31
C PHE A 90 4.60 7.60 -1.35
N ARG A 91 4.47 6.38 -0.79
CA ARG A 91 5.59 5.45 -0.57
C ARG A 91 5.42 4.10 -1.30
N GLU A 92 4.33 3.87 -2.00
CA GLU A 92 3.91 2.55 -2.46
C GLU A 92 4.40 2.21 -3.88
N LEU A 93 5.67 2.53 -4.20
CA LEU A 93 6.26 2.18 -5.50
C LEU A 93 6.28 0.66 -5.74
N ALA A 94 6.55 -0.15 -4.71
CA ALA A 94 6.56 -1.60 -4.88
C ALA A 94 5.15 -2.14 -5.20
N ALA A 95 4.11 -1.62 -4.55
CA ALA A 95 2.73 -1.96 -4.90
C ALA A 95 2.35 -1.50 -6.31
N ALA A 96 2.80 -0.31 -6.75
CA ALA A 96 2.60 0.19 -8.11
C ALA A 96 3.21 -0.77 -9.16
N ILE A 97 4.43 -1.28 -8.91
CA ILE A 97 5.10 -2.24 -9.80
C ILE A 97 4.29 -3.54 -9.91
N VAL A 98 3.78 -4.07 -8.79
CA VAL A 98 2.92 -5.28 -8.80
C VAL A 98 1.65 -5.05 -9.60
N ARG A 99 1.08 -3.83 -9.55
CA ARG A 99 -0.11 -3.44 -10.34
C ARG A 99 0.19 -3.09 -11.80
N GLY A 100 1.45 -3.22 -12.23
CA GLY A 100 1.86 -2.99 -13.61
C GLY A 100 2.05 -1.53 -14.00
N VAL A 101 2.18 -0.63 -13.02
CA VAL A 101 2.55 0.76 -13.28
C VAL A 101 3.99 0.82 -13.77
N ASP A 102 4.22 1.57 -14.84
CA ASP A 102 5.58 1.80 -15.34
C ASP A 102 6.39 2.64 -14.34
N VAL A 103 7.60 2.17 -14.04
CA VAL A 103 8.47 2.82 -13.05
C VAL A 103 8.87 4.24 -13.46
N VAL A 104 9.13 4.45 -14.74
CA VAL A 104 9.55 5.78 -15.25
C VAL A 104 8.39 6.76 -15.13
N GLU A 105 7.18 6.32 -15.49
CA GLU A 105 5.96 7.12 -15.34
C GLU A 105 5.71 7.47 -13.87
N TYR A 106 5.84 6.52 -12.95
CA TYR A 106 5.71 6.76 -11.52
C TYR A 106 6.75 7.79 -11.01
N LEU A 107 8.02 7.65 -11.41
CA LEU A 107 9.10 8.52 -10.97
C LEU A 107 9.05 9.94 -11.55
N GLN A 108 8.33 10.17 -12.64
CA GLN A 108 8.13 11.53 -13.17
C GLN A 108 7.40 12.43 -12.16
N TYR A 109 6.50 11.88 -11.34
CA TYR A 109 5.91 12.62 -10.23
C TYR A 109 6.98 13.12 -9.25
N HIS A 110 7.89 12.24 -8.85
CA HIS A 110 8.98 12.57 -7.91
C HIS A 110 10.04 13.49 -8.53
N ARG A 111 10.13 13.52 -9.84
CA ARG A 111 10.97 14.46 -10.57
C ARG A 111 10.38 15.88 -10.62
N GLY A 112 9.09 16.02 -10.34
CA GLY A 112 8.38 17.30 -10.41
C GLY A 112 8.01 17.73 -11.84
N THR A 113 8.04 16.80 -12.79
CA THR A 113 7.74 17.09 -14.22
C THR A 113 6.27 16.89 -14.56
N TRP A 114 5.49 16.25 -13.69
CA TRP A 114 4.08 15.97 -13.90
C TRP A 114 3.29 15.95 -12.60
N HIS A 115 2.04 16.41 -12.65
CA HIS A 115 1.11 16.35 -11.52
C HIS A 115 0.30 15.05 -11.55
N GLY A 116 0.43 14.24 -10.50
CA GLY A 116 -0.39 13.05 -10.28
C GLY A 116 0.09 11.76 -10.94
N GLY A 117 1.24 11.80 -11.63
CA GLY A 117 1.79 10.66 -12.35
C GLY A 117 1.16 10.50 -13.75
N PRO A 118 1.94 10.20 -14.78
CA PRO A 118 1.47 10.07 -16.15
C PRO A 118 0.85 8.69 -16.47
N TYR A 119 0.90 7.73 -15.57
CA TYR A 119 0.28 6.41 -15.78
C TYR A 119 -1.25 6.49 -15.78
N ASP A 120 -1.89 5.54 -16.47
CA ASP A 120 -3.35 5.42 -16.47
C ASP A 120 -3.84 4.70 -15.19
N PRO A 121 -4.50 5.41 -14.28
CA PRO A 121 -4.96 4.82 -13.02
C PRO A 121 -6.09 3.80 -13.21
N ILE A 122 -6.86 3.90 -14.29
CA ILE A 122 -7.94 2.95 -14.56
C ILE A 122 -7.38 1.63 -15.11
N ALA A 123 -6.42 1.71 -16.03
CA ALA A 123 -5.78 0.53 -16.59
C ALA A 123 -4.96 -0.24 -15.56
N SER A 124 -4.21 0.48 -14.73
CA SER A 124 -3.37 -0.10 -13.66
C SER A 124 -4.16 -0.47 -12.40
N ARG A 125 -5.38 0.02 -12.24
CA ARG A 125 -6.13 -0.08 -10.98
C ARG A 125 -5.33 0.45 -9.78
N PHE A 126 -4.60 1.53 -10.01
CA PHE A 126 -3.73 2.16 -9.04
C PHE A 126 -3.92 3.68 -9.10
N ALA A 127 -4.51 4.27 -8.05
CA ALA A 127 -4.84 5.69 -7.99
C ALA A 127 -3.57 6.57 -8.04
N PRO A 128 -3.70 7.85 -8.39
CA PRO A 128 -2.60 8.79 -8.29
C PRO A 128 -2.02 8.87 -6.88
N ILE A 129 -0.71 9.13 -6.79
CA ILE A 129 -0.01 9.32 -5.52
C ILE A 129 -0.68 10.43 -4.72
N CYS A 130 -0.97 10.16 -3.44
CA CYS A 130 -1.57 11.10 -2.52
C CYS A 130 -0.58 11.47 -1.41
N VAL A 131 -0.10 12.71 -1.41
CA VAL A 131 0.86 13.21 -0.40
C VAL A 131 0.17 13.69 0.88
N PRO A 132 -0.98 14.39 0.83
CA PRO A 132 -1.71 14.75 2.05
C PRO A 132 -2.12 13.49 2.82
N VAL A 133 -1.70 13.44 4.09
CA VAL A 133 -1.89 12.26 4.94
C VAL A 133 -3.37 11.94 5.10
N ALA A 134 -3.74 10.67 5.09
CA ALA A 134 -5.08 10.11 5.23
C ALA A 134 -6.08 10.38 4.09
N THR A 135 -5.86 11.37 3.21
CA THR A 135 -6.82 11.76 2.16
C THR A 135 -7.17 10.61 1.20
N GLN A 136 -6.22 9.75 0.85
CA GLN A 136 -6.47 8.58 -0.02
C GLN A 136 -7.46 7.58 0.58
N ILE A 137 -7.59 7.54 1.90
CA ILE A 137 -8.49 6.61 2.60
C ILE A 137 -9.95 6.98 2.30
N VAL A 138 -10.27 8.27 2.32
CA VAL A 138 -11.62 8.76 2.00
C VAL A 138 -11.99 8.41 0.56
N HIS A 139 -11.04 8.59 -0.38
CA HIS A 139 -11.25 8.22 -1.78
C HIS A 139 -11.44 6.71 -1.96
N ALA A 140 -10.66 5.89 -1.26
CA ALA A 140 -10.79 4.44 -1.31
C ALA A 140 -12.17 3.96 -0.83
N VAL A 141 -12.66 4.53 0.27
CA VAL A 141 -14.00 4.21 0.79
C VAL A 141 -15.08 4.64 -0.20
N GLY A 142 -14.98 5.85 -0.76
CA GLY A 142 -15.92 6.34 -1.77
C GLY A 142 -15.96 5.46 -3.01
N TRP A 143 -14.78 5.06 -3.52
CA TRP A 143 -14.70 4.15 -4.67
C TRP A 143 -15.32 2.79 -4.37
N ALA A 144 -15.01 2.20 -3.19
CA ALA A 144 -15.57 0.92 -2.76
C ALA A 144 -17.10 0.96 -2.65
N MET A 145 -17.66 2.07 -2.14
CA MET A 145 -19.10 2.28 -2.08
C MET A 145 -19.71 2.33 -3.50
N GLY A 146 -19.07 3.06 -4.43
CA GLY A 146 -19.51 3.12 -5.82
C GLY A 146 -19.47 1.74 -6.49
N ALA A 147 -18.36 1.00 -6.38
CA ALA A 147 -18.24 -0.35 -6.92
C ALA A 147 -19.33 -1.29 -6.38
N LYS A 148 -19.62 -1.21 -5.09
CA LYS A 148 -20.70 -1.99 -4.45
C LYS A 148 -22.08 -1.62 -5.00
N LEU A 149 -22.37 -0.32 -5.21
CA LEU A 149 -23.63 0.14 -5.78
C LEU A 149 -23.81 -0.31 -7.22
N ASP A 150 -22.72 -0.35 -7.98
CA ASP A 150 -22.70 -0.82 -9.37
C ASP A 150 -22.71 -2.36 -9.47
N GLY A 151 -22.68 -3.08 -8.35
CA GLY A 151 -22.66 -4.55 -8.34
C GLY A 151 -21.32 -5.15 -8.78
N ILE A 152 -20.25 -4.38 -8.76
CA ILE A 152 -18.90 -4.86 -9.10
C ILE A 152 -18.34 -5.62 -7.91
N ALA A 153 -17.93 -6.88 -8.13
CA ALA A 153 -17.30 -7.72 -7.12
C ALA A 153 -15.80 -7.36 -7.00
N ALA A 154 -15.52 -6.21 -6.39
CA ALA A 154 -14.17 -5.70 -6.17
C ALA A 154 -14.06 -5.01 -4.81
N CYS A 155 -12.83 -4.94 -4.27
CA CYS A 155 -12.52 -4.14 -3.11
C CYS A 155 -11.52 -3.03 -3.43
N SER A 156 -11.42 -2.05 -2.56
CA SER A 156 -10.29 -1.10 -2.58
C SER A 156 -9.31 -1.42 -1.47
N LEU A 157 -8.02 -1.15 -1.73
CA LEU A 157 -6.94 -1.21 -0.76
C LEU A 157 -6.36 0.18 -0.57
N ALA A 158 -6.51 0.76 0.62
CA ALA A 158 -5.91 2.04 0.98
C ALA A 158 -4.66 1.83 1.83
N TYR A 159 -3.51 2.26 1.33
CA TYR A 159 -2.27 2.28 2.11
C TYR A 159 -2.17 3.57 2.93
N PHE A 160 -1.71 3.46 4.16
CA PHE A 160 -1.42 4.61 5.02
C PHE A 160 -0.39 4.27 6.08
N GLY A 161 0.29 5.29 6.60
CA GLY A 161 1.18 5.16 7.75
C GLY A 161 0.42 5.34 9.07
N GLU A 162 1.02 4.90 10.18
CA GLU A 162 0.43 5.03 11.52
C GLU A 162 0.13 6.47 11.93
N GLY A 163 0.85 7.45 11.37
CA GLY A 163 0.58 8.87 11.59
C GLY A 163 -0.82 9.30 11.19
N SER A 164 -1.44 8.63 10.22
CA SER A 164 -2.83 8.87 9.82
C SER A 164 -3.85 8.61 10.94
N ALA A 165 -3.45 7.88 11.99
CA ALA A 165 -4.34 7.65 13.14
C ALA A 165 -4.59 8.94 13.95
N SER A 166 -3.83 9.99 13.71
CA SER A 166 -4.05 11.32 14.32
C SER A 166 -4.94 12.22 13.47
N ASP A 167 -5.29 11.81 12.25
CA ASP A 167 -6.12 12.59 11.33
C ASP A 167 -7.57 12.13 11.37
N GLY A 168 -8.50 13.08 11.33
CA GLY A 168 -9.93 12.83 11.37
C GLY A 168 -10.40 11.97 10.19
N GLU A 169 -9.82 12.16 9.02
CA GLU A 169 -10.14 11.47 7.77
C GLU A 169 -10.10 9.94 7.90
N LEU A 170 -9.12 9.38 8.63
CA LEU A 170 -9.07 7.94 8.86
C LEU A 170 -10.29 7.46 9.65
N HIS A 171 -10.61 8.16 10.75
CA HIS A 171 -11.69 7.77 11.64
C HIS A 171 -13.05 7.92 10.96
N GLU A 172 -13.25 9.00 10.24
CA GLU A 172 -14.49 9.28 9.51
C GLU A 172 -14.68 8.28 8.37
N ALA A 173 -13.64 8.05 7.57
CA ALA A 173 -13.68 7.08 6.47
C ALA A 173 -13.94 5.65 7.00
N ALA A 174 -13.28 5.24 8.08
CA ALA A 174 -13.49 3.93 8.70
C ALA A 174 -14.91 3.77 9.22
N ASN A 175 -15.46 4.83 9.85
CA ASN A 175 -16.86 4.84 10.31
C ASN A 175 -17.84 4.70 9.12
N VAL A 176 -17.65 5.48 8.06
CA VAL A 176 -18.47 5.39 6.84
C VAL A 176 -18.35 4.00 6.22
N ALA A 177 -17.14 3.47 6.10
CA ALA A 177 -16.92 2.12 5.58
C ALA A 177 -17.66 1.06 6.37
N GLY A 178 -17.64 1.15 7.71
CA GLY A 178 -18.37 0.23 8.60
C GLY A 178 -19.89 0.34 8.46
N VAL A 179 -20.43 1.57 8.50
CA VAL A 179 -21.87 1.82 8.39
C VAL A 179 -22.42 1.32 7.06
N PHE A 180 -21.77 1.62 5.96
CA PHE A 180 -22.21 1.23 4.61
C PHE A 180 -21.68 -0.14 4.18
N ARG A 181 -20.87 -0.80 5.00
CA ARG A 181 -20.22 -2.07 4.68
C ARG A 181 -19.51 -2.00 3.32
N ALA A 182 -18.72 -0.94 3.14
CA ALA A 182 -17.94 -0.74 1.94
C ALA A 182 -16.83 -1.82 1.84
N PRO A 183 -16.61 -2.45 0.68
CA PRO A 183 -15.55 -3.45 0.50
C PRO A 183 -14.18 -2.76 0.40
N VAL A 184 -13.62 -2.35 1.53
CA VAL A 184 -12.32 -1.67 1.61
C VAL A 184 -11.42 -2.36 2.63
N VAL A 185 -10.14 -2.48 2.28
CA VAL A 185 -9.07 -2.87 3.19
C VAL A 185 -8.26 -1.63 3.55
N LEU A 186 -8.20 -1.33 4.83
CA LEU A 186 -7.37 -0.26 5.38
C LEU A 186 -6.03 -0.85 5.83
N PHE A 187 -4.98 -0.61 5.05
CA PHE A 187 -3.67 -1.25 5.22
C PHE A 187 -2.66 -0.28 5.83
N CYS A 188 -2.45 -0.41 7.14
CA CYS A 188 -1.48 0.42 7.87
C CYS A 188 -0.05 -0.14 7.74
N GLN A 189 0.86 0.64 7.19
CA GLN A 189 2.30 0.37 7.18
C GLN A 189 2.94 1.14 8.33
N ASN A 190 3.02 0.50 9.49
CA ASN A 190 3.61 1.11 10.69
C ASN A 190 5.12 0.93 10.67
N ASN A 191 5.86 2.01 10.44
CA ASN A 191 7.32 2.02 10.50
C ASN A 191 7.85 2.58 11.84
N GLY A 192 6.98 2.93 12.78
CA GLY A 192 7.33 3.49 14.09
C GLY A 192 7.76 4.97 14.07
N TRP A 193 7.56 5.66 12.94
CA TRP A 193 7.99 7.06 12.75
C TRP A 193 6.84 7.90 12.18
N ALA A 194 6.03 8.45 13.05
CA ALA A 194 5.07 9.48 12.69
C ALA A 194 5.68 10.89 12.85
N ILE A 195 5.12 11.86 12.14
CA ILE A 195 5.55 13.26 12.25
C ILE A 195 5.19 13.81 13.63
#